data_c0e45bdb266188057c0dabede0b39da4
#
_entry.id   c0e45bdb266188057c0dabede0b39da4
#
_cell.length_a   1.000
_cell.length_b   1.000
_cell.length_c   1.000
_cell.angle_alpha   90.00
_cell.angle_beta   90.00
_cell.angle_gamma   90.00
#
_symmetry.space_group_name_H-M   'P 1'
#
loop_
_entity.id
_entity.type
_entity.pdbx_description
1 polymer ?
#
loop_
_entity_poly.entity_id
_entity_poly.type
_entity_poly.pdbx_seq_one_letter_code
_entity_poly.pdbx_strand_id
1 'polypeptide(L)'
;MTELYPGLFQIQLSNGVKHSNMINIFLFPGNDNCRSLMIDTGFRTAQNKKIMDELLVKHRIRYDDLDIFLTHKHHDHTGLANFYADRGARIFMNPEEDRHAYDCLYYNNNPQALEEQVHVLATVGVTEKRTPVLWNRFMELNRMIQQETRDSMFNEIKNYRYVSITEGMDFRYGNYHLKAIHLKGHTFGQMGLVDEEHRLVF
;
A
#
# COMPACT_ATOMS: atom_id res chain seq x y z
N MET A 1 10.19 11.44 -9.49
CA MET A 1 11.09 10.29 -9.26
C MET A 1 12.47 10.80 -8.93
N THR A 2 13.05 10.32 -7.88
CA THR A 2 14.39 10.68 -7.37
C THR A 2 15.20 9.40 -7.19
N GLU A 3 16.42 9.38 -7.71
CA GLU A 3 17.36 8.31 -7.39
C GLU A 3 17.96 8.58 -6.02
N LEU A 4 17.74 7.67 -5.07
CA LEU A 4 18.23 7.79 -3.69
C LEU A 4 19.62 7.20 -3.53
N TYR A 5 19.86 6.06 -4.19
CA TYR A 5 21.11 5.31 -4.25
C TYR A 5 21.25 4.71 -5.66
N PRO A 6 22.44 4.31 -6.09
CA PRO A 6 22.63 3.69 -7.41
C PRO A 6 21.66 2.53 -7.65
N GLY A 7 20.72 2.72 -8.57
CA GLY A 7 19.70 1.72 -8.90
C GLY A 7 18.53 1.61 -7.91
N LEU A 8 18.35 2.57 -7.01
CA LEU A 8 17.17 2.67 -6.13
C LEU A 8 16.45 4.00 -6.37
N PHE A 9 15.22 3.94 -6.81
CA PHE A 9 14.39 5.11 -7.12
C PHE A 9 13.20 5.23 -6.20
N GLN A 10 12.93 6.46 -5.74
CA GLN A 10 11.72 6.84 -5.04
C GLN A 10 10.76 7.54 -6.00
N ILE A 11 9.52 7.11 -6.01
CA ILE A 11 8.41 7.69 -6.76
C ILE A 11 7.35 8.17 -5.78
N GLN A 12 6.95 9.43 -5.86
CA GLN A 12 5.87 9.95 -5.04
C GLN A 12 4.58 10.00 -5.85
N LEU A 13 3.55 9.35 -5.33
CA LEU A 13 2.22 9.26 -5.93
C LEU A 13 1.18 9.90 -5.02
N SER A 14 0.13 10.49 -5.59
CA SER A 14 -0.99 11.09 -4.85
C SER A 14 -2.31 10.42 -5.23
N ASN A 15 -3.33 10.61 -4.40
CA ASN A 15 -4.69 10.18 -4.73
C ASN A 15 -5.42 11.15 -5.68
N GLY A 16 -4.76 12.20 -6.15
CA GLY A 16 -5.34 13.22 -7.02
C GLY A 16 -6.11 14.32 -6.27
N VAL A 17 -6.24 14.22 -4.96
CA VAL A 17 -6.87 15.26 -4.13
C VAL A 17 -5.84 16.31 -3.73
N LYS A 18 -6.16 17.57 -3.92
CA LYS A 18 -5.28 18.70 -3.56
C LYS A 18 -5.00 18.67 -2.04
N HIS A 19 -3.73 18.80 -1.69
CA HIS A 19 -3.24 18.71 -0.29
C HIS A 19 -3.42 17.34 0.39
N SER A 20 -3.60 16.28 -0.38
CA SER A 20 -3.57 14.93 0.17
C SER A 20 -2.14 14.44 0.45
N ASN A 21 -2.05 13.42 1.28
CA ASN A 21 -0.77 12.76 1.53
C ASN A 21 -0.23 12.13 0.25
N MET A 22 1.08 12.25 0.09
CA MET A 22 1.83 11.52 -0.93
C MET A 22 2.25 10.18 -0.37
N ILE A 23 2.19 9.14 -1.20
CA ILE A 23 2.77 7.85 -0.88
C ILE A 23 4.07 7.65 -1.64
N ASN A 24 5.03 6.99 -1.02
CA ASN A 24 6.30 6.65 -1.65
C ASN A 24 6.25 5.22 -2.16
N ILE A 25 6.59 5.06 -3.43
CA ILE A 25 6.85 3.79 -4.07
C ILE A 25 8.34 3.70 -4.32
N PHE A 26 8.93 2.53 -4.07
CA PHE A 26 10.34 2.31 -4.34
C PHE A 26 10.52 1.34 -5.49
N LEU A 27 11.46 1.63 -6.38
CA LEU A 27 11.74 0.82 -7.56
C LEU A 27 13.23 0.49 -7.62
N PHE A 28 13.53 -0.78 -7.78
CA PHE A 28 14.84 -1.34 -8.06
C PHE A 28 14.80 -1.92 -9.46
N PRO A 29 15.23 -1.19 -10.49
CA PRO A 29 15.32 -1.74 -11.85
C PRO A 29 16.25 -2.93 -11.89
N GLY A 30 15.81 -3.99 -12.52
CA GLY A 30 16.60 -5.17 -12.77
C GLY A 30 17.57 -5.01 -13.93
N ASN A 31 18.14 -6.11 -14.34
CA ASN A 31 19.02 -6.24 -15.52
C ASN A 31 18.81 -7.63 -16.13
N ASP A 32 19.61 -7.98 -17.13
CA ASP A 32 19.50 -9.27 -17.85
C ASP A 32 19.58 -10.50 -16.92
N ASN A 33 20.13 -10.35 -15.71
CA ASN A 33 20.33 -11.45 -14.75
C ASN A 33 19.46 -11.34 -13.50
N CYS A 34 18.68 -10.27 -13.36
CA CYS A 34 17.95 -9.96 -12.15
C CYS A 34 16.63 -9.27 -12.49
N ARG A 35 15.53 -9.76 -11.95
CA ARG A 35 14.19 -9.13 -12.04
C ARG A 35 14.19 -7.76 -11.36
N SER A 36 13.26 -6.91 -11.75
CA SER A 36 13.00 -5.64 -11.08
C SER A 36 12.15 -5.86 -9.85
N LEU A 37 12.35 -5.03 -8.81
CA LEU A 37 11.47 -4.99 -7.63
C LEU A 37 10.78 -3.63 -7.53
N MET A 38 9.51 -3.65 -7.23
CA MET A 38 8.74 -2.50 -6.80
C MET A 38 8.17 -2.75 -5.40
N ILE A 39 8.29 -1.79 -4.50
CA ILE A 39 7.69 -1.84 -3.16
C ILE A 39 6.45 -0.96 -3.19
N ASP A 40 5.28 -1.58 -3.00
CA ASP A 40 3.94 -1.02 -3.13
C ASP A 40 3.60 -0.55 -4.55
N THR A 41 2.33 -0.16 -4.78
CA THR A 41 1.83 0.19 -6.12
C THR A 41 1.12 1.55 -6.18
N GLY A 42 0.86 2.17 -5.03
CA GLY A 42 0.18 3.45 -4.95
C GLY A 42 -1.34 3.36 -5.16
N PHE A 43 -1.97 4.51 -5.15
CA PHE A 43 -3.41 4.65 -5.38
C PHE A 43 -3.81 4.27 -6.80
N ARG A 44 -4.98 3.67 -6.94
CA ARG A 44 -5.58 3.32 -8.23
C ARG A 44 -6.18 4.55 -8.93
N THR A 45 -5.33 5.35 -9.54
CA THR A 45 -5.75 6.47 -10.38
C THR A 45 -5.19 6.32 -11.79
N ALA A 46 -5.87 6.87 -12.78
CA ALA A 46 -5.38 6.89 -14.16
C ALA A 46 -4.05 7.65 -14.28
N GLN A 47 -3.86 8.69 -13.46
CA GLN A 47 -2.63 9.46 -13.42
C GLN A 47 -1.46 8.65 -12.87
N ASN A 48 -1.65 7.97 -11.73
CA ASN A 48 -0.60 7.14 -11.13
C ASN A 48 -0.22 5.99 -12.06
N LYS A 49 -1.23 5.34 -12.66
CA LYS A 49 -0.99 4.30 -13.66
C LYS A 49 -0.11 4.84 -14.79
N LYS A 50 -0.44 5.99 -15.35
CA LYS A 50 0.33 6.62 -16.44
C LYS A 50 1.77 6.93 -16.00
N ILE A 51 1.97 7.52 -14.82
CA ILE A 51 3.29 7.80 -14.27
C ILE A 51 4.12 6.53 -14.16
N MET A 52 3.53 5.47 -13.60
CA MET A 52 4.24 4.21 -13.40
C MET A 52 4.53 3.50 -14.74
N ASP A 53 3.59 3.48 -15.69
CA ASP A 53 3.81 2.90 -17.01
C ASP A 53 4.98 3.61 -17.74
N GLU A 54 5.03 4.94 -17.71
CA GLU A 54 6.11 5.72 -18.30
C GLU A 54 7.47 5.41 -17.65
N LEU A 55 7.48 5.19 -16.33
CA LEU A 55 8.69 4.81 -15.60
C LEU A 55 9.18 3.40 -15.93
N LEU A 56 8.27 2.42 -16.01
CA LEU A 56 8.62 1.06 -16.40
C LEU A 56 9.20 1.04 -17.82
N VAL A 57 8.58 1.76 -18.75
CA VAL A 57 9.09 1.90 -20.13
C VAL A 57 10.48 2.56 -20.14
N LYS A 58 10.67 3.66 -19.40
CA LYS A 58 11.96 4.37 -19.30
C LYS A 58 13.09 3.45 -18.81
N HIS A 59 12.80 2.59 -17.86
CA HIS A 59 13.76 1.65 -17.29
C HIS A 59 13.77 0.28 -18.00
N ARG A 60 13.02 0.14 -19.12
CA ARG A 60 12.89 -1.10 -19.91
C ARG A 60 12.42 -2.29 -19.09
N ILE A 61 11.58 -2.04 -18.08
CA ILE A 61 11.03 -3.06 -17.22
C ILE A 61 9.73 -3.60 -17.85
N ARG A 62 9.70 -4.90 -18.09
CA ARG A 62 8.50 -5.61 -18.52
C ARG A 62 7.67 -6.00 -17.31
N TYR A 63 6.34 -6.08 -17.46
CA TYR A 63 5.47 -6.50 -16.37
C TYR A 63 5.76 -7.92 -15.89
N ASP A 64 6.04 -8.85 -16.82
CA ASP A 64 6.37 -10.24 -16.51
C ASP A 64 7.77 -10.42 -15.89
N ASP A 65 8.56 -9.36 -15.85
CA ASP A 65 9.87 -9.29 -15.21
C ASP A 65 9.89 -8.37 -13.97
N LEU A 66 8.73 -8.07 -13.47
CA LEU A 66 8.53 -7.23 -12.29
C LEU A 66 8.05 -8.06 -11.10
N ASP A 67 8.73 -7.90 -9.99
CA ASP A 67 8.31 -8.36 -8.67
C ASP A 67 7.75 -7.18 -7.87
N ILE A 68 6.64 -7.40 -7.19
CA ILE A 68 5.99 -6.37 -6.36
C ILE A 68 5.88 -6.89 -4.94
N PHE A 69 6.54 -6.21 -4.03
CA PHE A 69 6.42 -6.45 -2.60
C PHE A 69 5.36 -5.51 -2.03
N LEU A 70 4.27 -6.06 -1.52
CA LEU A 70 3.23 -5.28 -0.86
C LEU A 70 3.50 -5.26 0.64
N THR A 71 3.68 -4.05 1.17
CA THR A 71 3.94 -3.87 2.60
C THR A 71 2.72 -4.21 3.43
N HIS A 72 1.52 -3.81 2.98
CA HIS A 72 0.24 -4.12 3.62
C HIS A 72 -0.95 -3.87 2.68
N LYS A 73 -2.16 -4.19 3.14
CA LYS A 73 -3.39 -4.28 2.33
C LYS A 73 -4.05 -2.95 1.94
N HIS A 74 -3.68 -1.81 2.51
CA HIS A 74 -4.37 -0.57 2.26
C HIS A 74 -4.31 -0.14 0.79
N HIS A 75 -5.38 0.50 0.31
CA HIS A 75 -5.60 0.83 -1.10
C HIS A 75 -4.57 1.79 -1.70
N ASP A 76 -3.95 2.61 -0.88
CA ASP A 76 -2.84 3.48 -1.27
C ASP A 76 -1.53 2.72 -1.50
N HIS A 77 -1.43 1.50 -1.02
CA HIS A 77 -0.30 0.59 -1.24
C HIS A 77 -0.59 -0.46 -2.32
N THR A 78 -1.82 -0.95 -2.38
CA THR A 78 -2.20 -2.06 -3.27
C THR A 78 -3.02 -1.64 -4.49
N GLY A 79 -3.29 -0.36 -4.68
CA GLY A 79 -4.29 0.12 -5.64
C GLY A 79 -4.08 -0.29 -7.10
N LEU A 80 -2.83 -0.48 -7.54
CA LEU A 80 -2.52 -0.96 -8.89
C LEU A 80 -2.05 -2.43 -8.92
N ALA A 81 -2.07 -3.16 -7.80
CA ALA A 81 -1.56 -4.53 -7.75
C ALA A 81 -2.27 -5.48 -8.72
N ASN A 82 -3.61 -5.45 -8.80
CA ASN A 82 -4.37 -6.24 -9.78
C ASN A 82 -3.94 -5.94 -11.21
N PHE A 83 -3.77 -4.66 -11.54
CA PHE A 83 -3.36 -4.22 -12.86
C PHE A 83 -2.03 -4.84 -13.30
N TYR A 84 -1.05 -4.89 -12.39
CA TYR A 84 0.26 -5.48 -12.66
C TYR A 84 0.23 -7.00 -12.68
N ALA A 85 -0.50 -7.62 -11.75
CA ALA A 85 -0.66 -9.07 -11.69
C ALA A 85 -1.30 -9.63 -12.96
N ASP A 86 -2.33 -8.98 -13.49
CA ASP A 86 -3.00 -9.35 -14.76
C ASP A 86 -2.04 -9.29 -15.97
N ARG A 87 -0.91 -8.61 -15.83
CA ARG A 87 0.12 -8.47 -16.85
C ARG A 87 1.37 -9.32 -16.61
N GLY A 88 1.31 -10.18 -15.59
CA GLY A 88 2.35 -11.17 -15.33
C GLY A 88 3.34 -10.79 -14.24
N ALA A 89 3.19 -9.65 -13.56
CA ALA A 89 3.99 -9.33 -12.40
C ALA A 89 3.76 -10.33 -11.25
N ARG A 90 4.82 -10.69 -10.52
CA ARG A 90 4.70 -11.52 -9.32
C ARG A 90 4.42 -10.63 -8.12
N ILE A 91 3.40 -10.95 -7.36
CA ILE A 91 3.04 -10.25 -6.14
C ILE A 91 3.57 -11.04 -4.95
N PHE A 92 4.20 -10.35 -4.01
CA PHE A 92 4.63 -10.86 -2.71
C PHE A 92 3.84 -10.15 -1.61
N MET A 93 3.22 -10.93 -0.71
CA MET A 93 2.40 -10.38 0.36
C MET A 93 2.35 -11.33 1.56
N ASN A 94 2.27 -10.77 2.76
CA ASN A 94 2.01 -11.58 3.95
C ASN A 94 0.56 -12.10 3.91
N PRO A 95 0.32 -13.42 4.09
CA PRO A 95 -1.03 -13.99 4.07
C PRO A 95 -1.95 -13.47 5.19
N GLU A 96 -1.42 -12.92 6.28
CA GLU A 96 -2.23 -12.27 7.32
C GLU A 96 -2.99 -11.05 6.76
N GLU A 97 -2.41 -10.33 5.79
CA GLU A 97 -3.08 -9.22 5.11
C GLU A 97 -4.30 -9.68 4.31
N ASP A 98 -4.26 -10.89 3.78
CA ASP A 98 -5.39 -11.51 3.10
C ASP A 98 -6.48 -11.94 4.06
N ARG A 99 -6.09 -12.60 5.15
CA ARG A 99 -7.00 -13.07 6.18
C ARG A 99 -7.83 -11.95 6.77
N HIS A 100 -7.21 -10.78 6.99
CA HIS A 100 -7.83 -9.61 7.58
C HIS A 100 -8.30 -8.55 6.56
N ALA A 101 -8.28 -8.88 5.26
CA ALA A 101 -8.70 -7.94 4.21
C ALA A 101 -10.15 -7.43 4.37
N TYR A 102 -11.02 -8.26 4.94
CA TYR A 102 -12.44 -7.94 5.15
C TYR A 102 -12.71 -7.17 6.44
N ASP A 103 -11.79 -7.12 7.38
CA ASP A 103 -12.01 -6.44 8.67
C ASP A 103 -12.26 -4.94 8.47
N CYS A 104 -11.53 -4.31 7.54
CA CYS A 104 -11.76 -2.90 7.20
C CYS A 104 -13.14 -2.67 6.59
N LEU A 105 -13.61 -3.59 5.73
CA LEU A 105 -14.95 -3.52 5.13
C LEU A 105 -16.03 -3.68 6.19
N TYR A 106 -15.83 -4.58 7.15
CA TYR A 106 -16.74 -4.76 8.27
C TYR A 106 -16.85 -3.49 9.11
N TYR A 107 -15.71 -2.91 9.53
CA TYR A 107 -15.70 -1.68 10.33
C TYR A 107 -16.29 -0.49 9.60
N ASN A 108 -16.02 -0.35 8.31
CA ASN A 108 -16.50 0.80 7.53
C ASN A 108 -17.99 0.73 7.17
N ASN A 109 -18.57 -0.47 7.09
CA ASN A 109 -19.97 -0.66 6.71
C ASN A 109 -20.88 -1.09 7.88
N ASN A 110 -20.32 -1.30 9.07
CA ASN A 110 -21.09 -1.73 10.24
C ASN A 110 -21.46 -0.53 11.12
N PRO A 111 -22.78 -0.22 11.28
CA PRO A 111 -23.24 0.84 12.19
C PRO A 111 -22.71 0.69 13.61
N GLN A 112 -22.60 -0.56 14.10
CA GLN A 112 -22.08 -0.85 15.41
C GLN A 112 -20.61 -0.46 15.57
N ALA A 113 -19.80 -0.62 14.54
CA ALA A 113 -18.40 -0.17 14.56
C ALA A 113 -18.29 1.36 14.66
N LEU A 114 -19.20 2.11 14.04
CA LEU A 114 -19.26 3.57 14.22
C LEU A 114 -19.64 3.93 15.66
N GLU A 115 -20.58 3.23 16.27
CA GLU A 115 -20.95 3.43 17.68
C GLU A 115 -19.77 3.16 18.62
N GLU A 116 -19.01 2.10 18.38
CA GLU A 116 -17.79 1.78 19.12
C GLU A 116 -16.74 2.88 19.00
N GLN A 117 -16.49 3.40 17.79
CA GLN A 117 -15.56 4.50 17.55
C GLN A 117 -16.02 5.79 18.26
N VAL A 118 -17.30 6.10 18.19
CA VAL A 118 -17.93 7.23 18.91
C VAL A 118 -17.74 7.07 20.42
N HIS A 119 -17.95 5.88 20.95
CA HIS A 119 -17.72 5.59 22.36
C HIS A 119 -16.25 5.82 22.77
N VAL A 120 -15.30 5.31 21.99
CA VAL A 120 -13.86 5.53 22.23
C VAL A 120 -13.51 7.02 22.20
N LEU A 121 -14.01 7.77 21.22
CA LEU A 121 -13.79 9.22 21.13
C LEU A 121 -14.36 9.95 22.35
N ALA A 122 -15.51 9.53 22.84
CA ALA A 122 -16.12 10.12 24.04
C ALA A 122 -15.26 9.90 25.29
N THR A 123 -14.57 8.75 25.42
CA THR A 123 -13.67 8.48 26.56
C THR A 123 -12.49 9.44 26.64
N VAL A 124 -12.02 9.95 25.50
CA VAL A 124 -10.95 10.96 25.40
C VAL A 124 -11.49 12.40 25.28
N GLY A 125 -12.80 12.58 25.49
CA GLY A 125 -13.44 13.89 25.54
C GLY A 125 -13.81 14.49 24.18
N VAL A 126 -13.71 13.74 23.10
CA VAL A 126 -14.14 14.16 21.77
C VAL A 126 -15.63 13.83 21.61
N THR A 127 -16.47 14.85 21.68
CA THR A 127 -17.93 14.75 21.54
C THR A 127 -18.47 15.93 20.73
N GLU A 128 -19.66 15.78 20.18
CA GLU A 128 -20.33 16.86 19.45
C GLU A 128 -20.43 18.15 20.27
N LYS A 129 -20.74 18.02 21.55
CA LYS A 129 -20.91 19.17 22.46
C LYS A 129 -19.59 19.84 22.84
N ARG A 130 -18.56 19.06 23.13
CA ARG A 130 -17.27 19.57 23.67
C ARG A 130 -16.29 20.00 22.59
N THR A 131 -16.30 19.31 21.45
CA THR A 131 -15.33 19.48 20.36
C THR A 131 -16.02 19.44 19.00
N PRO A 132 -16.97 20.35 18.70
CA PRO A 132 -17.82 20.25 17.50
C PRO A 132 -17.04 20.22 16.20
N VAL A 133 -15.90 20.91 16.11
CA VAL A 133 -15.06 20.91 14.89
C VAL A 133 -14.45 19.53 14.64
N LEU A 134 -13.84 18.91 15.65
CA LEU A 134 -13.28 17.57 15.55
C LEU A 134 -14.37 16.52 15.31
N TRP A 135 -15.49 16.64 15.99
CA TRP A 135 -16.63 15.76 15.82
C TRP A 135 -17.16 15.79 14.38
N ASN A 136 -17.42 16.98 13.85
CA ASN A 136 -17.90 17.13 12.48
C ASN A 136 -16.91 16.57 11.46
N ARG A 137 -15.62 16.79 11.67
CA ARG A 137 -14.57 16.23 10.80
C ARG A 137 -14.53 14.71 10.84
N PHE A 138 -14.65 14.12 12.03
CA PHE A 138 -14.74 12.66 12.20
C PHE A 138 -15.96 12.09 11.45
N MET A 139 -17.15 12.68 11.65
CA MET A 139 -18.38 12.23 11.00
C MET A 139 -18.34 12.40 9.48
N GLU A 140 -17.72 13.48 8.98
CA GLU A 140 -17.49 13.70 7.56
C GLU A 140 -16.56 12.63 6.96
N LEU A 141 -15.44 12.34 7.61
CA LEU A 141 -14.52 11.30 7.18
C LEU A 141 -15.20 9.92 7.15
N ASN A 142 -15.96 9.56 8.18
CA ASN A 142 -16.71 8.30 8.20
C ASN A 142 -17.69 8.21 7.03
N ARG A 143 -18.42 9.31 6.72
CA ARG A 143 -19.33 9.35 5.58
C ARG A 143 -18.60 9.16 4.25
N MET A 144 -17.47 9.85 4.07
CA MET A 144 -16.65 9.72 2.88
C MET A 144 -16.14 8.28 2.71
N ILE A 145 -15.60 7.69 3.77
CA ILE A 145 -15.10 6.30 3.75
C ILE A 145 -16.25 5.33 3.41
N GLN A 146 -17.44 5.50 3.99
CA GLN A 146 -18.60 4.67 3.68
C GLN A 146 -19.05 4.83 2.21
N GLN A 147 -18.97 6.01 1.66
CA GLN A 147 -19.35 6.31 0.29
C GLN A 147 -18.32 5.74 -0.70
N GLU A 148 -17.04 5.92 -0.44
CA GLU A 148 -15.95 5.32 -1.23
C GLU A 148 -15.99 3.79 -1.20
N THR A 149 -16.33 3.20 -0.04
CA THR A 149 -16.48 1.74 0.10
C THR A 149 -17.63 1.19 -0.74
N ARG A 150 -18.69 1.97 -0.97
CA ARG A 150 -19.80 1.58 -1.84
C ARG A 150 -19.46 1.69 -3.32
N ASP A 151 -18.64 2.66 -3.69
CA ASP A 151 -18.55 3.12 -5.09
C ASP A 151 -17.38 2.58 -5.90
N SER A 152 -16.42 1.82 -5.34
CA SER A 152 -15.45 1.14 -6.22
C SER A 152 -14.03 0.88 -5.70
N MET A 153 -13.51 1.62 -4.73
CA MET A 153 -12.08 1.44 -4.38
C MET A 153 -11.82 0.16 -3.58
N PHE A 154 -12.82 -0.30 -2.82
CA PHE A 154 -12.73 -1.52 -2.01
C PHE A 154 -13.43 -2.73 -2.63
N ASN A 155 -14.28 -2.53 -3.65
CA ASN A 155 -15.02 -3.60 -4.32
C ASN A 155 -14.15 -4.44 -5.26
N GLU A 156 -12.97 -3.99 -5.60
CA GLU A 156 -11.97 -4.85 -6.22
C GLU A 156 -11.09 -5.47 -5.14
N ILE A 157 -11.69 -6.30 -4.34
CA ILE A 157 -11.00 -7.30 -3.53
C ILE A 157 -9.96 -7.93 -4.45
N LYS A 158 -8.73 -7.97 -3.99
CA LYS A 158 -7.62 -8.50 -4.77
C LYS A 158 -8.00 -9.82 -5.43
N ASN A 159 -7.82 -9.85 -6.71
CA ASN A 159 -8.09 -10.99 -7.56
C ASN A 159 -6.77 -11.52 -8.17
N TYR A 160 -5.67 -11.35 -7.46
CA TYR A 160 -4.36 -11.80 -7.88
C TYR A 160 -3.83 -12.90 -6.97
N ARG A 161 -3.07 -13.82 -7.59
CA ARG A 161 -2.26 -14.76 -6.84
C ARG A 161 -1.01 -14.05 -6.31
N TYR A 162 -0.60 -14.42 -5.10
CA TYR A 162 0.62 -13.90 -4.51
C TYR A 162 1.48 -15.02 -3.94
N VAL A 163 2.76 -14.73 -3.86
CA VAL A 163 3.74 -15.54 -3.12
C VAL A 163 3.68 -15.11 -1.67
N SER A 164 3.43 -16.05 -0.77
CA SER A 164 3.39 -15.76 0.67
C SER A 164 4.78 -15.39 1.16
N ILE A 165 4.88 -14.27 1.87
CA ILE A 165 6.08 -13.84 2.57
C ILE A 165 5.95 -14.02 4.07
N THR A 166 7.08 -14.32 4.69
CA THR A 166 7.23 -14.42 6.14
C THR A 166 8.49 -13.70 6.58
N GLU A 167 8.55 -13.38 7.86
CA GLU A 167 9.74 -12.76 8.44
C GLU A 167 11.00 -13.60 8.17
N GLY A 168 12.09 -12.94 7.85
CA GLY A 168 13.38 -13.55 7.59
C GLY A 168 13.60 -14.00 6.13
N MET A 169 12.59 -13.89 5.24
CA MET A 169 12.80 -14.17 3.82
C MET A 169 13.77 -13.17 3.19
N ASP A 170 14.70 -13.69 2.39
CA ASP A 170 15.72 -12.91 1.68
C ASP A 170 15.34 -12.66 0.23
N PHE A 171 15.60 -11.43 -0.22
CA PHE A 171 15.42 -10.99 -1.60
C PHE A 171 16.69 -10.33 -2.11
N ARG A 172 17.07 -10.61 -3.37
CA ARG A 172 18.26 -10.02 -4.00
C ARG A 172 17.87 -9.33 -5.31
N TYR A 173 18.13 -8.03 -5.36
CA TYR A 173 17.84 -7.20 -6.53
C TYR A 173 19.04 -6.28 -6.80
N GLY A 174 19.79 -6.59 -7.88
CA GLY A 174 21.04 -5.91 -8.15
C GLY A 174 22.04 -6.08 -7.00
N ASN A 175 22.50 -4.98 -6.45
CA ASN A 175 23.43 -4.94 -5.31
C ASN A 175 22.75 -4.94 -3.95
N TYR A 176 21.42 -5.01 -3.90
CA TYR A 176 20.65 -4.94 -2.67
C TYR A 176 20.31 -6.33 -2.15
N HIS A 177 20.52 -6.51 -0.84
CA HIS A 177 20.13 -7.71 -0.11
C HIS A 177 19.06 -7.35 0.92
N LEU A 178 17.83 -7.55 0.55
CA LEU A 178 16.67 -7.14 1.30
C LEU A 178 16.12 -8.31 2.12
N LYS A 179 15.93 -8.11 3.41
CA LYS A 179 15.36 -9.11 4.31
C LYS A 179 13.99 -8.66 4.79
N ALA A 180 13.00 -9.54 4.67
CA ALA A 180 11.65 -9.25 5.15
C ALA A 180 11.61 -9.23 6.68
N ILE A 181 11.02 -8.18 7.22
CA ILE A 181 10.78 -7.99 8.66
C ILE A 181 9.29 -7.75 8.92
N HIS A 182 8.78 -8.22 10.06
CA HIS A 182 7.40 -8.03 10.45
C HIS A 182 7.24 -6.73 11.24
N LEU A 183 6.38 -5.83 10.74
CA LEU A 183 6.13 -4.51 11.33
C LEU A 183 4.69 -4.42 11.86
N LYS A 184 4.37 -5.24 12.88
CA LYS A 184 3.01 -5.26 13.47
C LYS A 184 2.61 -3.92 14.04
N GLY A 185 1.34 -3.53 13.82
CA GLY A 185 0.74 -2.35 14.44
C GLY A 185 -0.32 -1.70 13.57
N HIS A 186 0.07 -1.16 12.42
CA HIS A 186 -0.84 -0.50 11.49
C HIS A 186 -1.79 -1.50 10.80
N THR A 187 -1.28 -2.66 10.40
CA THR A 187 -2.06 -3.85 10.05
C THR A 187 -1.46 -5.10 10.70
N PHE A 188 -2.21 -6.21 10.68
CA PHE A 188 -1.78 -7.47 11.32
C PHE A 188 -0.57 -8.09 10.62
N GLY A 189 -0.54 -8.02 9.31
CA GLY A 189 0.45 -8.67 8.47
C GLY A 189 1.46 -7.71 7.83
N GLN A 190 1.51 -6.44 8.29
CA GLN A 190 2.44 -5.47 7.71
C GLN A 190 3.87 -5.97 7.73
N MET A 191 4.50 -5.91 6.56
CA MET A 191 5.89 -6.29 6.36
C MET A 191 6.70 -5.08 5.89
N GLY A 192 7.97 -5.07 6.24
CA GLY A 192 8.96 -4.18 5.68
C GLY A 192 10.12 -4.95 5.07
N LEU A 193 11.01 -4.26 4.38
CA LEU A 193 12.27 -4.79 3.88
C LEU A 193 13.43 -4.02 4.48
N VAL A 194 14.46 -4.73 4.93
CA VAL A 194 15.67 -4.14 5.48
C VAL A 194 16.87 -4.55 4.64
N ASP A 195 17.72 -3.58 4.29
CA ASP A 195 19.06 -3.80 3.75
C ASP A 195 20.07 -3.29 4.79
N GLU A 196 20.73 -4.23 5.46
CA GLU A 196 21.68 -3.89 6.53
C GLU A 196 22.95 -3.25 5.99
N GLU A 197 23.41 -3.66 4.79
CA GLU A 197 24.62 -3.14 4.18
C GLU A 197 24.49 -1.67 3.81
N HIS A 198 23.35 -1.31 3.18
CA HIS A 198 23.05 0.07 2.81
C HIS A 198 22.34 0.86 3.89
N ARG A 199 21.97 0.22 5.02
CA ARG A 199 21.25 0.82 6.17
C ARG A 199 19.90 1.41 5.76
N LEU A 200 19.16 0.67 4.92
CA LEU A 200 17.85 1.06 4.41
C LEU A 200 16.74 0.23 5.06
N VAL A 201 15.60 0.86 5.26
CA VAL A 201 14.34 0.23 5.69
C VAL A 201 13.20 0.79 4.83
N PHE A 202 12.34 -0.10 4.35
CA PHE A 202 11.18 0.21 3.54
C PHE A 202 9.91 -0.31 4.20
#